data_d9104588bda358b6afad3d1afffac73a
#
_entry.id   d9104588bda358b6afad3d1afffac73a
#
_cell.length_a   1.000
_cell.length_b   1.000
_cell.length_c   1.000
_cell.angle_alpha   90.00
_cell.angle_beta   90.00
_cell.angle_gamma   90.00
#
_symmetry.space_group_name_H-M   'P 1'
#
loop_
_entity.id
_entity.type
_entity.pdbx_description
1 polymer ?
#
loop_
_entity_poly.entity_id
_entity_poly.type
_entity_poly.pdbx_seq_one_letter_code
_entity_poly.pdbx_strand_id
1 'polypeptide(L)' 'MKKGDIYYVDLSPAVGNELGGMRMCQIVEVYAEENLIRVIPMTRDPKTNSYVFREIHERTVSTKRLKEFIKNY' A
#
# COMPACT_ATOMS: atom_id res chain seq x y z
N MET A 1 -7.63 -2.35 -11.28
CA MET A 1 -7.36 -1.86 -9.91
C MET A 1 -8.67 -1.63 -9.18
N LYS A 2 -8.82 -2.25 -8.05
CA LYS A 2 -10.05 -2.10 -7.26
C LYS A 2 -9.78 -2.29 -5.78
N LYS A 3 -10.73 -1.86 -4.97
CA LYS A 3 -10.69 -1.99 -3.52
C LYS A 3 -10.47 -3.46 -3.12
N GLY A 4 -9.52 -3.69 -2.22
CA GLY A 4 -9.13 -5.01 -1.75
C GLY A 4 -7.93 -5.60 -2.47
N ASP A 5 -7.56 -5.08 -3.63
CA ASP A 5 -6.39 -5.58 -4.36
C ASP A 5 -5.11 -5.32 -3.57
N ILE A 6 -4.17 -6.26 -3.68
CA ILE A 6 -2.84 -6.13 -3.11
C ILE A 6 -1.87 -5.84 -4.27
N TYR A 7 -1.11 -4.76 -4.13
CA TYR A 7 -0.10 -4.34 -5.10
C TYR A 7 1.22 -4.06 -4.40
N TYR A 8 2.32 -4.19 -5.14
CA TYR A 8 3.56 -3.51 -4.75
C TYR A 8 3.40 -2.04 -5.09
N VAL A 9 3.65 -1.18 -4.12
CA VAL A 9 3.51 0.27 -4.25
C VAL A 9 4.82 0.93 -3.82
N ASP A 10 5.26 1.91 -4.61
CA ASP A 10 6.44 2.70 -4.27
C ASP A 10 5.99 3.81 -3.31
N LEU A 11 6.37 3.69 -2.05
CA LEU A 11 6.03 4.65 -1.01
C LEU A 11 7.13 5.68 -0.77
N SER A 12 8.13 5.72 -1.62
CA SER A 12 9.23 6.70 -1.51
C SER A 12 8.78 8.07 -2.06
N PRO A 13 9.31 9.18 -1.51
CA PRO A 13 10.07 9.24 -0.27
C PRO A 13 9.17 9.14 0.95
N ALA A 14 9.70 8.59 2.04
CA ALA A 14 9.00 8.55 3.31
C ALA A 14 9.37 9.80 4.12
N VAL A 15 8.42 10.28 4.92
CA VAL A 15 8.62 11.43 5.80
C VAL A 15 8.35 11.00 7.24
N GLY A 16 9.29 11.32 8.12
CA GLY A 16 9.16 10.97 9.53
C GLY A 16 9.09 9.46 9.74
N ASN A 17 8.03 8.99 10.41
CA ASN A 17 7.84 7.58 10.73
C ASN A 17 7.09 6.79 9.65
N GLU A 18 6.87 7.39 8.49
CA GLU A 18 6.20 6.70 7.39
C GLU A 18 7.04 5.52 6.90
N LEU A 19 6.34 4.46 6.50
CA LEU A 19 7.00 3.34 5.83
C LEU A 19 7.31 3.75 4.39
N GLY A 20 8.56 3.60 3.98
CA GLY A 20 9.00 3.96 2.65
C GLY A 20 9.42 2.76 1.81
N GLY A 21 9.85 3.04 0.57
CA GLY A 21 10.32 2.04 -0.36
C GLY A 21 9.20 1.23 -0.97
N MET A 22 9.58 0.13 -1.66
CA MET A 22 8.61 -0.77 -2.28
C MET A 22 8.02 -1.69 -1.22
N ARG A 23 6.69 -1.63 -1.08
CA ARG A 23 5.99 -2.46 -0.10
C ARG A 23 4.71 -3.00 -0.69
N MET A 24 4.29 -4.18 -0.21
CA MET A 24 2.96 -4.67 -0.51
C MET A 24 1.95 -3.82 0.24
N CYS A 25 0.92 -3.38 -0.45
CA CYS A 25 -0.15 -2.57 0.13
C CYS A 25 -1.49 -3.08 -0.35
N GLN A 26 -2.50 -2.95 0.52
CA GLN A 26 -3.87 -3.21 0.12
C GLN A 26 -4.52 -1.88 -0.28
N ILE A 27 -5.22 -1.90 -1.40
CA ILE A 27 -6.00 -0.74 -1.83
C ILE A 27 -7.29 -0.69 -1.02
N VAL A 28 -7.50 0.40 -0.29
CA VAL A 28 -8.69 0.59 0.54
C VAL A 28 -9.68 1.56 -0.07
N GLU A 29 -9.24 2.44 -0.97
CA GLU A 29 -10.11 3.35 -1.69
C GLU A 29 -9.46 3.77 -2.99
N VAL A 30 -10.28 4.01 -4.03
CA VAL A 30 -9.81 4.46 -5.33
C VAL A 30 -10.51 5.78 -5.66
N TYR A 31 -9.72 6.80 -5.92
CA TYR A 31 -10.21 8.11 -6.33
C TYR A 31 -9.85 8.30 -7.80
N ALA A 32 -10.63 7.67 -8.67
CA ALA A 32 -10.31 7.57 -10.09
C ALA A 32 -10.16 8.92 -10.78
N GLU A 33 -11.00 9.88 -10.45
CA GLU A 33 -10.97 11.19 -11.09
C GLU A 33 -9.70 11.97 -10.74
N GLU A 34 -9.15 11.77 -9.55
CA GLU A 34 -7.95 12.45 -9.10
C GLU A 34 -6.68 11.66 -9.40
N ASN A 35 -6.80 10.44 -9.91
CA ASN A 35 -5.67 9.52 -10.09
C ASN A 35 -4.93 9.26 -8.78
N LEU A 36 -5.70 9.10 -7.70
CA LEU A 36 -5.17 8.81 -6.36
C LEU A 36 -5.76 7.52 -5.82
N ILE A 37 -5.02 6.90 -4.93
CA ILE A 37 -5.47 5.72 -4.20
C ILE A 37 -5.07 5.86 -2.74
N ARG A 38 -5.91 5.33 -1.87
CA ARG A 38 -5.57 5.20 -0.45
C ARG A 38 -5.17 3.76 -0.20
N VAL A 39 -4.02 3.56 0.41
CA VAL A 39 -3.45 2.23 0.61
C VAL A 39 -3.02 2.04 2.06
N ILE A 40 -3.08 0.78 2.50
CA ILE A 40 -2.56 0.38 3.80
C ILE A 40 -1.34 -0.51 3.55
N PRO A 41 -0.15 -0.09 3.99
CA PRO A 41 1.06 -0.90 3.84
C PRO A 41 0.98 -2.17 4.69
N MET A 42 1.61 -3.22 4.20
CA MET A 42 1.75 -4.48 4.90
C MET A 42 3.19 -4.66 5.31
N THR A 43 3.41 -5.13 6.53
CA THR A 43 4.74 -5.49 7.00
C THR A 43 4.75 -6.94 7.45
N ARG A 44 5.93 -7.55 7.39
CA ARG A 44 6.10 -8.93 7.81
C ARG A 44 6.36 -8.97 9.31
N ASP A 45 5.60 -9.78 10.02
CA ASP A 45 5.83 -10.04 11.43
C ASP A 45 6.89 -11.15 11.53
N PRO A 46 8.09 -10.85 12.08
CA PRO A 46 9.14 -11.85 12.17
C PRO A 46 8.82 -13.00 13.12
N LYS A 47 7.89 -12.81 14.05
CA LYS A 47 7.52 -13.86 15.01
C LYS A 47 6.64 -14.94 14.37
N THR A 48 5.69 -14.52 13.54
CA THR A 48 4.71 -15.43 12.94
C THR A 48 4.99 -15.68 11.47
N ASN A 49 5.93 -14.94 10.89
CA ASN A 49 6.25 -15.00 9.47
C ASN A 49 5.03 -14.65 8.58
N SER A 50 4.09 -13.91 9.14
CA SER A 50 2.87 -13.47 8.44
C SER A 50 2.93 -12.00 8.12
N TYR A 51 2.16 -11.57 7.12
CA TYR A 51 2.02 -10.16 6.82
C TYR A 51 0.89 -9.57 7.66
N VAL A 52 1.11 -8.35 8.16
CA VAL A 52 0.10 -7.59 8.92
C VAL A 52 -0.12 -6.24 8.27
N PHE A 53 -1.36 -5.80 8.26
CA PHE A 53 -1.71 -4.47 7.78
C PHE A 53 -1.33 -3.44 8.83
N ARG A 54 -0.70 -2.37 8.36
CA ARG A 54 -0.27 -1.27 9.25
C ARG A 54 -1.16 -0.06 8.99
N GLU A 55 -2.36 -0.10 9.54
CA GLU A 55 -3.37 0.93 9.32
C GLU A 55 -2.91 2.34 9.74
N ILE A 56 -2.07 2.43 10.77
CA ILE A 56 -1.54 3.74 11.21
C ILE A 56 -0.63 4.37 10.16
N HIS A 57 -0.20 3.59 9.17
CA HIS A 57 0.63 4.07 8.06
C HIS A 57 -0.18 4.21 6.77
N GLU A 58 -1.51 4.18 6.87
CA GLU A 58 -2.37 4.42 5.72
C GLU A 58 -2.05 5.76 5.08
N ARG A 59 -1.96 5.77 3.75
CA ARG A 59 -1.65 7.01 3.04
C ARG A 59 -2.29 7.01 1.65
N THR A 60 -2.45 8.22 1.13
CA THR A 60 -2.97 8.44 -0.23
C THR A 60 -1.80 8.75 -1.14
N VAL A 61 -1.72 8.03 -2.25
CA VAL A 61 -0.63 8.19 -3.21
C VAL A 61 -1.20 8.23 -4.63
N SER A 62 -0.37 8.70 -5.57
CA SER A 62 -0.72 8.69 -6.99
C SER A 62 -0.82 7.25 -7.49
N THR A 63 -1.75 6.99 -8.41
CA THR A 63 -1.85 5.69 -9.07
C THR A 63 -0.56 5.30 -9.79
N LYS A 64 0.28 6.27 -10.13
CA LYS A 64 1.59 6.02 -10.74
C LYS A 64 2.55 5.28 -9.82
N ARG A 65 2.25 5.26 -8.52
CA ARG A 65 3.06 4.55 -7.54
C ARG A 65 2.79 3.04 -7.52
N LEU A 66 1.69 2.59 -8.14
CA LEU A 66 1.40 1.17 -8.26
C LEU A 66 2.40 0.53 -9.23
N LYS A 67 2.98 -0.60 -8.83
CA LYS A 67 3.97 -1.30 -9.63
C LYS A 67 3.46 -2.66 -10.10
N GLU A 68 3.29 -3.61 -9.22
CA GLU A 68 2.90 -4.95 -9.59
C GLU A 68 1.65 -5.39 -8.83
N PHE A 69 0.69 -5.94 -9.57
CA PHE A 69 -0.49 -6.56 -8.96
C PHE A 69 -0.08 -7.91 -8.38
N ILE A 70 -0.48 -8.18 -7.13
CA ILE A 70 -0.16 -9.44 -6.49
C ILE A 70 -1.39 -10.33 -6.45
N LYS A 71 -2.46 -9.86 -5.85
CA LYS A 71 -3.71 -10.63 -5.77
C LYS A 71 -4.86 -9.76 -5.31
N ASN A 72 -6.07 -10.26 -5.54
CA ASN A 72 -7.26 -9.70 -4.95
C ASN A 72 -7.50 -10.40 -3.61
N TYR A 73 -7.77 -9.62 -2.60
CA TYR A 73 -7.92 -10.15 -1.26
C TYR A 73 -9.38 -10.41 -0.93
#